data_90927ef6b175972cd8197eb79cb2d4c5
#
_entry.id   90927ef6b175972cd8197eb79cb2d4c5
#
_cell.length_a   1.000
_cell.length_b   1.000
_cell.length_c   1.000
_cell.angle_alpha   90.00
_cell.angle_beta   90.00
_cell.angle_gamma   90.00
#
_symmetry.space_group_name_H-M   'P 1'
#
loop_
_entity.id
_entity.type
_entity.pdbx_description
1 polymer ?
#
loop_
_entity_poly.entity_id
_entity_poly.type
_entity_poly.pdbx_seq_one_letter_code
_entity_poly.pdbx_strand_id
1 'polypeptide(L)'
;MKNRIELNVEPREIGKHNSRALRNSRNVPAVIYGAVEPINVAVGEKEIVKYNTRAYENALFTLKSNDKKANGIVVLVKSVDVHPLSRRPQHVDFFALDLKKAVRVNVEVRLEGKPIGLSEGGLLNVVLRSVEVEVLPTDIPEFLTADISNLGVGDALHVSDLQVSGSVKVITGAEQTIAVVNAQEEEVVATPAAAPAAAATPAAAPAAAKAPAAKK
;
A
#
# COMPACT_ATOMS: atom_id res chain seq x y z
N MET A 1 -2.55 -18.57 -19.42
CA MET A 1 -3.69 -18.43 -18.47
C MET A 1 -3.09 -18.17 -17.12
N LYS A 2 -3.34 -16.98 -16.53
CA LYS A 2 -2.83 -16.63 -15.20
C LYS A 2 -3.37 -17.63 -14.18
N ASN A 3 -2.51 -18.11 -13.27
CA ASN A 3 -2.87 -19.02 -12.19
C ASN A 3 -4.00 -18.41 -11.37
N ARG A 4 -5.19 -18.99 -11.48
CA ARG A 4 -6.31 -18.63 -10.60
C ARG A 4 -6.06 -19.30 -9.26
N ILE A 5 -6.04 -18.49 -8.22
CA ILE A 5 -5.82 -18.96 -6.85
C ILE A 5 -7.17 -19.34 -6.25
N GLU A 6 -7.25 -20.49 -5.64
CA GLU A 6 -8.46 -20.95 -4.96
C GLU A 6 -8.47 -20.42 -3.53
N LEU A 7 -9.59 -19.84 -3.10
CA LEU A 7 -9.80 -19.28 -1.78
C LEU A 7 -11.04 -19.92 -1.14
N ASN A 8 -10.88 -20.49 0.04
CA ASN A 8 -12.00 -21.09 0.75
C ASN A 8 -12.78 -20.01 1.52
N VAL A 9 -14.10 -19.98 1.31
CA VAL A 9 -14.98 -19.04 1.97
C VAL A 9 -16.17 -19.74 2.60
N GLU A 10 -16.59 -19.27 3.75
CA GLU A 10 -17.74 -19.75 4.49
C GLU A 10 -18.84 -18.67 4.53
N PRO A 11 -20.11 -19.01 4.38
CA PRO A 11 -21.20 -18.05 4.54
C PRO A 11 -21.27 -17.57 5.98
N ARG A 12 -21.58 -16.29 6.18
CA ARG A 12 -21.74 -15.71 7.51
C ARG A 12 -23.03 -14.94 7.67
N GLU A 13 -23.54 -14.93 8.89
CA GLU A 13 -24.63 -14.06 9.28
C GLU A 13 -24.15 -12.63 9.56
N ILE A 14 -25.01 -11.65 9.30
CA ILE A 14 -24.74 -10.24 9.55
C ILE A 14 -24.92 -9.96 11.04
N GLY A 15 -23.98 -9.23 11.65
CA GLY A 15 -24.12 -8.78 13.03
C GLY A 15 -22.77 -8.40 13.67
N LYS A 16 -22.80 -7.41 14.56
CA LYS A 16 -21.62 -6.94 15.28
C LYS A 16 -21.00 -8.03 16.17
N HIS A 17 -21.88 -8.82 16.81
CA HIS A 17 -21.46 -9.91 17.69
C HIS A 17 -20.78 -11.03 16.90
N ASN A 18 -21.38 -11.44 15.79
CA ASN A 18 -20.86 -12.49 14.91
C ASN A 18 -19.52 -12.10 14.29
N SER A 19 -19.38 -10.84 13.81
CA SER A 19 -18.10 -10.35 13.26
C SER A 19 -16.98 -10.33 14.31
N ARG A 20 -17.29 -10.03 15.58
CA ARG A 20 -16.31 -10.09 16.67
C ARG A 20 -15.93 -11.52 17.03
N ALA A 21 -16.89 -12.43 17.06
CA ALA A 21 -16.64 -13.86 17.31
C ALA A 21 -15.76 -14.47 16.22
N LEU A 22 -16.03 -14.16 14.94
CA LEU A 22 -15.22 -14.60 13.80
C LEU A 22 -13.76 -14.14 13.91
N ARG A 23 -13.50 -12.86 14.25
CA ARG A 23 -12.13 -12.37 14.44
C ARG A 23 -11.40 -13.05 15.60
N ASN A 24 -12.12 -13.44 16.64
CA ASN A 24 -11.55 -14.20 17.75
C ASN A 24 -11.19 -15.65 17.34
N SER A 25 -11.98 -16.26 16.44
CA SER A 25 -11.72 -17.58 15.88
C SER A 25 -10.73 -17.58 14.70
N ARG A 26 -10.04 -16.45 14.46
CA ARG A 26 -9.09 -16.26 13.34
C ARG A 26 -9.73 -16.38 11.95
N ASN A 27 -10.98 -15.99 11.83
CA ASN A 27 -11.68 -15.81 10.58
C ASN A 27 -11.93 -14.31 10.36
N VAL A 28 -11.74 -13.84 9.14
CA VAL A 28 -11.92 -12.45 8.74
C VAL A 28 -13.26 -12.30 8.05
N PRO A 29 -14.13 -11.42 8.52
CA PRO A 29 -15.36 -11.11 7.80
C PRO A 29 -15.03 -10.44 6.46
N ALA A 30 -15.70 -10.86 5.40
CA ALA A 30 -15.55 -10.33 4.07
C ALA A 30 -16.91 -10.09 3.42
N VAL A 31 -16.90 -9.28 2.36
CA VAL A 31 -18.08 -8.99 1.53
C VAL A 31 -17.69 -9.16 0.07
N ILE A 32 -18.55 -9.85 -0.68
CA ILE A 32 -18.44 -9.98 -2.13
C ILE A 32 -19.48 -9.06 -2.75
N TYR A 33 -19.07 -8.17 -3.65
CA TYR A 33 -19.98 -7.28 -4.39
C TYR A 33 -19.47 -7.07 -5.83
N GLY A 34 -20.27 -6.46 -6.67
CA GLY A 34 -19.93 -6.16 -8.07
C GLY A 34 -20.86 -6.80 -9.07
N ALA A 35 -20.40 -7.82 -9.80
CA ALA A 35 -21.21 -8.53 -10.81
C ALA A 35 -22.34 -9.39 -10.21
N VAL A 36 -22.26 -9.67 -8.90
CA VAL A 36 -23.21 -10.50 -8.15
C VAL A 36 -23.83 -9.68 -7.03
N GLU A 37 -25.01 -10.09 -6.56
CA GLU A 37 -25.63 -9.49 -5.36
C GLU A 37 -24.66 -9.56 -4.16
N PRO A 38 -24.68 -8.57 -3.26
CA PRO A 38 -23.79 -8.58 -2.11
C PRO A 38 -23.96 -9.81 -1.22
N ILE A 39 -22.88 -10.58 -1.08
CA ILE A 39 -22.85 -11.81 -0.28
C ILE A 39 -21.88 -11.61 0.88
N ASN A 40 -22.31 -11.93 2.09
CA ASN A 40 -21.46 -11.86 3.27
C ASN A 40 -20.79 -13.22 3.51
N VAL A 41 -19.46 -13.20 3.58
CA VAL A 41 -18.65 -14.41 3.76
C VAL A 41 -17.59 -14.19 4.85
N ALA A 42 -17.03 -15.28 5.33
CA ALA A 42 -15.88 -15.31 6.22
C ALA A 42 -14.74 -16.07 5.54
N VAL A 43 -13.51 -15.61 5.74
CA VAL A 43 -12.30 -16.19 5.16
C VAL A 43 -11.27 -16.42 6.26
N GLY A 44 -10.46 -17.46 6.15
CA GLY A 44 -9.40 -17.74 7.12
C GLY A 44 -8.32 -16.64 7.12
N GLU A 45 -7.96 -16.16 8.33
CA GLU A 45 -6.92 -15.13 8.51
C GLU A 45 -5.60 -15.50 7.80
N LYS A 46 -5.20 -16.77 7.88
CA LYS A 46 -3.95 -17.26 7.28
C LYS A 46 -3.89 -17.10 5.75
N GLU A 47 -5.03 -17.33 5.09
CA GLU A 47 -5.13 -17.21 3.64
C GLU A 47 -5.04 -15.74 3.23
N ILE A 48 -5.74 -14.85 3.94
CA ILE A 48 -5.70 -13.42 3.67
C ILE A 48 -4.29 -12.84 3.89
N VAL A 49 -3.62 -13.20 4.99
CA VAL A 49 -2.25 -12.73 5.27
C VAL A 49 -1.27 -13.17 4.17
N LYS A 50 -1.42 -14.40 3.66
CA LYS A 50 -0.60 -14.92 2.57
C LYS A 50 -0.80 -14.11 1.28
N TYR A 51 -2.04 -13.74 0.98
CA TYR A 51 -2.38 -13.05 -0.28
C TYR A 51 -2.43 -11.52 -0.15
N ASN A 52 -2.32 -10.96 1.06
CA ASN A 52 -2.18 -9.51 1.29
C ASN A 52 -0.73 -9.05 1.07
N THR A 53 -0.17 -9.44 -0.06
CA THR A 53 1.17 -9.04 -0.50
C THR A 53 1.04 -8.37 -1.86
N ARG A 54 1.88 -7.38 -2.15
CA ARG A 54 1.86 -6.65 -3.42
C ARG A 54 1.84 -7.56 -4.66
N ALA A 55 2.51 -8.70 -4.59
CA ALA A 55 2.53 -9.68 -5.68
C ALA A 55 1.16 -10.27 -6.02
N TYR A 56 0.21 -10.25 -5.09
CA TYR A 56 -1.14 -10.81 -5.26
C TYR A 56 -2.26 -9.76 -5.30
N GLU A 57 -1.91 -8.47 -5.26
CA GLU A 57 -2.87 -7.36 -5.24
C GLU A 57 -3.82 -7.40 -6.44
N ASN A 58 -3.30 -7.78 -7.61
CA ASN A 58 -4.05 -7.91 -8.85
C ASN A 58 -4.30 -9.37 -9.27
N ALA A 59 -4.16 -10.32 -8.34
CA ALA A 59 -4.42 -11.73 -8.60
C ALA A 59 -5.92 -12.02 -8.65
N LEU A 60 -6.29 -12.93 -9.56
CA LEU A 60 -7.66 -13.43 -9.67
C LEU A 60 -7.86 -14.62 -8.75
N PHE A 61 -8.86 -14.52 -7.88
CA PHE A 61 -9.22 -15.58 -6.96
C PHE A 61 -10.51 -16.25 -7.41
N THR A 62 -10.54 -17.58 -7.32
CA THR A 62 -11.77 -18.36 -7.50
C THR A 62 -12.25 -18.81 -6.12
N LEU A 63 -13.45 -18.38 -5.74
CA LEU A 63 -14.01 -18.71 -4.44
C LEU A 63 -14.53 -20.14 -4.43
N LYS A 64 -14.16 -20.89 -3.39
CA LYS A 64 -14.74 -22.20 -3.05
C LYS A 64 -15.59 -22.05 -1.80
N SER A 65 -16.88 -22.32 -1.92
CA SER A 65 -17.83 -22.27 -0.81
C SER A 65 -18.73 -23.49 -0.82
N ASN A 66 -19.23 -23.83 0.36
CA ASN A 66 -20.32 -24.80 0.49
C ASN A 66 -21.65 -24.24 -0.03
N ASP A 67 -21.78 -22.90 -0.08
CA ASP A 67 -22.94 -22.24 -0.65
C ASP A 67 -22.86 -22.14 -2.16
N LYS A 68 -23.90 -22.59 -2.84
CA LYS A 68 -24.01 -22.53 -4.31
C LYS A 68 -23.91 -21.09 -4.86
N LYS A 69 -24.28 -20.08 -4.06
CA LYS A 69 -24.27 -18.67 -4.48
C LYS A 69 -22.86 -18.08 -4.53
N ALA A 70 -21.97 -18.52 -3.65
CA ALA A 70 -20.59 -17.98 -3.57
C ALA A 70 -19.55 -18.86 -4.29
N ASN A 71 -19.93 -20.09 -4.66
CA ASN A 71 -19.01 -21.05 -5.24
C ASN A 71 -18.72 -20.77 -6.72
N GLY A 72 -17.45 -20.78 -7.12
CA GLY A 72 -17.02 -20.61 -8.50
C GLY A 72 -16.97 -19.17 -9.00
N ILE A 73 -17.27 -18.18 -8.16
CA ILE A 73 -17.19 -16.75 -8.53
C ILE A 73 -15.71 -16.37 -8.62
N VAL A 74 -15.37 -15.64 -9.71
CA VAL A 74 -14.04 -15.05 -9.86
C VAL A 74 -14.07 -13.65 -9.23
N VAL A 75 -13.18 -13.42 -8.28
CA VAL A 75 -13.10 -12.15 -7.54
C VAL A 75 -11.68 -11.59 -7.56
N LEU A 76 -11.61 -10.27 -7.36
CA LEU A 76 -10.40 -9.53 -7.06
C LEU A 76 -10.48 -9.01 -5.62
N VAL A 77 -9.37 -8.97 -4.91
CA VAL A 77 -9.29 -8.28 -3.62
C VAL A 77 -9.23 -6.78 -3.88
N LYS A 78 -10.27 -6.05 -3.47
CA LYS A 78 -10.34 -4.59 -3.69
C LYS A 78 -9.68 -3.82 -2.55
N SER A 79 -9.96 -4.22 -1.31
CA SER A 79 -9.34 -3.65 -0.13
C SER A 79 -9.21 -4.68 0.99
N VAL A 80 -8.20 -4.50 1.82
CA VAL A 80 -8.00 -5.27 3.05
C VAL A 80 -7.77 -4.29 4.18
N ASP A 81 -8.71 -4.24 5.11
CA ASP A 81 -8.57 -3.44 6.32
C ASP A 81 -7.69 -4.17 7.32
N VAL A 82 -6.63 -3.53 7.75
CA VAL A 82 -5.65 -4.10 8.67
C VAL A 82 -5.62 -3.29 9.96
N HIS A 83 -5.58 -3.97 11.10
CA HIS A 83 -5.45 -3.30 12.40
C HIS A 83 -4.08 -2.61 12.53
N PRO A 84 -4.02 -1.31 12.88
CA PRO A 84 -2.78 -0.53 12.82
C PRO A 84 -1.66 -1.06 13.73
N LEU A 85 -2.00 -1.56 14.91
CA LEU A 85 -1.01 -2.07 15.88
C LEU A 85 -0.68 -3.55 15.65
N SER A 86 -1.69 -4.41 15.55
CA SER A 86 -1.49 -5.87 15.46
C SER A 86 -1.23 -6.35 14.04
N ARG A 87 -1.44 -5.50 13.04
CA ARG A 87 -1.36 -5.81 11.59
C ARG A 87 -2.21 -7.02 11.15
N ARG A 88 -3.21 -7.37 11.97
CA ARG A 88 -4.14 -8.45 11.65
C ARG A 88 -5.23 -7.92 10.72
N PRO A 89 -5.62 -8.67 9.67
CA PRO A 89 -6.72 -8.28 8.80
C PRO A 89 -8.04 -8.27 9.59
N GLN A 90 -8.83 -7.20 9.41
CA GLN A 90 -10.12 -7.01 10.08
C GLN A 90 -11.28 -7.17 9.14
N HIS A 91 -11.14 -6.77 7.90
CA HIS A 91 -12.15 -6.88 6.86
C HIS A 91 -11.49 -7.08 5.49
N VAL A 92 -12.19 -7.75 4.59
CA VAL A 92 -11.76 -7.91 3.20
C VAL A 92 -12.93 -7.65 2.27
N ASP A 93 -12.65 -6.86 1.25
CA ASP A 93 -13.60 -6.53 0.20
C ASP A 93 -13.22 -7.27 -1.08
N PHE A 94 -14.12 -8.14 -1.51
CA PHE A 94 -14.00 -8.87 -2.76
C PHE A 94 -14.88 -8.25 -3.83
N PHE A 95 -14.29 -7.92 -4.95
CA PHE A 95 -15.02 -7.46 -6.12
C PHE A 95 -15.21 -8.61 -7.11
N ALA A 96 -16.47 -9.04 -7.30
CA ALA A 96 -16.83 -10.05 -8.28
C ALA A 96 -16.71 -9.49 -9.68
N LEU A 97 -15.98 -10.19 -10.55
CA LEU A 97 -15.62 -9.73 -11.87
C LEU A 97 -16.55 -10.29 -12.94
N ASP A 98 -17.00 -9.41 -13.84
CA ASP A 98 -17.55 -9.78 -15.12
C ASP A 98 -16.42 -9.80 -16.17
N LEU A 99 -16.16 -10.92 -16.81
CA LEU A 99 -15.09 -11.06 -17.81
C LEU A 99 -15.23 -10.10 -19.00
N LYS A 100 -16.42 -9.56 -19.20
CA LYS A 100 -16.75 -8.66 -20.33
C LYS A 100 -16.68 -7.18 -19.99
N LYS A 101 -16.57 -6.82 -18.72
CA LYS A 101 -16.54 -5.42 -18.27
C LYS A 101 -15.13 -5.03 -17.89
N ALA A 102 -14.72 -3.82 -18.31
CA ALA A 102 -13.47 -3.23 -17.85
C ALA A 102 -13.56 -2.90 -16.36
N VAL A 103 -12.46 -3.12 -15.65
CA VAL A 103 -12.35 -2.91 -14.20
C VAL A 103 -11.18 -1.97 -13.92
N ARG A 104 -11.38 -1.10 -12.93
CA ARG A 104 -10.34 -0.19 -12.46
C ARG A 104 -9.54 -0.86 -11.34
N VAL A 105 -8.25 -0.98 -11.58
CA VAL A 105 -7.30 -1.61 -10.66
C VAL A 105 -6.07 -0.72 -10.49
N ASN A 106 -5.46 -0.77 -9.31
CA ASN A 106 -4.18 -0.15 -9.06
C ASN A 106 -3.07 -1.14 -9.41
N VAL A 107 -2.20 -0.76 -10.33
CA VAL A 107 -1.07 -1.60 -10.75
C VAL A 107 0.23 -1.00 -10.24
N GLU A 108 1.09 -1.83 -9.67
CA GLU A 108 2.40 -1.42 -9.18
C GLU A 108 3.30 -1.01 -10.35
N VAL A 109 4.00 0.12 -10.19
CA VAL A 109 5.03 0.56 -11.13
C VAL A 109 6.39 0.07 -10.65
N ARG A 110 7.10 -0.65 -11.51
CA ARG A 110 8.47 -1.09 -11.28
C ARG A 110 9.42 -0.24 -12.10
N LEU A 111 10.36 0.36 -11.42
CA LEU A 111 11.42 1.13 -12.05
C LEU A 111 12.54 0.16 -12.44
N GLU A 112 12.94 0.19 -13.72
CA GLU A 112 14.03 -0.62 -14.27
C GLU A 112 15.18 0.31 -14.68
N GLY A 113 16.41 -0.16 -14.46
CA GLY A 113 17.62 0.59 -14.76
C GLY A 113 18.20 1.35 -13.57
N LYS A 114 19.32 2.02 -13.81
CA LYS A 114 20.02 2.88 -12.86
C LYS A 114 20.12 4.28 -13.46
N PRO A 115 19.53 5.31 -12.85
CA PRO A 115 19.55 6.64 -13.42
C PRO A 115 20.97 7.23 -13.43
N ILE A 116 21.32 7.95 -14.47
CA ILE A 116 22.60 8.64 -14.63
C ILE A 116 22.78 9.64 -13.49
N GLY A 117 21.71 10.35 -13.10
CA GLY A 117 21.74 11.31 -12.02
C GLY A 117 22.12 10.76 -10.65
N LEU A 118 21.96 9.44 -10.41
CA LEU A 118 22.44 8.78 -9.18
C LEU A 118 23.99 8.71 -9.16
N SER A 119 24.62 8.57 -10.34
CA SER A 119 26.06 8.57 -10.46
C SER A 119 26.65 9.98 -10.30
N GLU A 120 25.85 11.01 -10.53
CA GLU A 120 26.19 12.41 -10.36
C GLU A 120 25.91 12.95 -8.95
N GLY A 121 25.55 12.07 -8.02
CA GLY A 121 25.24 12.43 -6.63
C GLY A 121 23.77 12.82 -6.38
N GLY A 122 22.87 12.55 -7.32
CA GLY A 122 21.44 12.76 -7.13
C GLY A 122 20.79 11.69 -6.27
N LEU A 123 19.63 12.00 -5.68
CA LEU A 123 18.78 11.09 -4.91
C LEU A 123 17.52 10.79 -5.69
N LEU A 124 17.26 9.50 -5.95
CA LEU A 124 15.99 9.05 -6.56
C LEU A 124 14.87 9.07 -5.53
N ASN A 125 13.86 9.89 -5.76
CA ASN A 125 12.64 9.95 -4.97
C ASN A 125 11.47 9.39 -5.78
N VAL A 126 10.84 8.33 -5.27
CA VAL A 126 9.66 7.71 -5.89
C VAL A 126 8.40 8.28 -5.25
N VAL A 127 7.65 9.05 -6.02
CA VAL A 127 6.42 9.74 -5.59
C VAL A 127 5.22 8.80 -5.72
N LEU A 128 5.03 8.20 -6.92
CA LEU A 128 3.94 7.26 -7.19
C LEU A 128 4.49 5.85 -7.35
N ARG A 129 3.92 4.93 -6.58
CA ARG A 129 4.28 3.50 -6.62
C ARG A 129 3.24 2.64 -7.30
N SER A 130 2.05 3.17 -7.51
CA SER A 130 0.94 2.49 -8.18
C SER A 130 0.16 3.48 -9.03
N VAL A 131 -0.38 2.99 -10.13
CA VAL A 131 -1.14 3.77 -11.12
C VAL A 131 -2.48 3.10 -11.31
N GLU A 132 -3.57 3.88 -11.33
CA GLU A 132 -4.91 3.38 -11.60
C GLU A 132 -5.10 3.19 -13.11
N VAL A 133 -5.46 1.97 -13.47
CA VAL A 133 -5.69 1.58 -14.86
C VAL A 133 -7.04 0.91 -15.05
N GLU A 134 -7.65 1.09 -16.21
CA GLU A 134 -8.87 0.44 -16.63
C GLU A 134 -8.54 -0.65 -17.64
N VAL A 135 -8.82 -1.91 -17.29
CA VAL A 135 -8.45 -3.06 -18.10
C VAL A 135 -9.50 -4.18 -18.01
N LEU A 136 -9.51 -5.08 -18.98
CA LEU A 136 -10.29 -6.30 -18.88
C LEU A 136 -9.65 -7.27 -17.87
N PRO A 137 -10.47 -8.03 -17.10
CA PRO A 137 -9.94 -8.94 -16.08
C PRO A 137 -8.95 -10.00 -16.59
N THR A 138 -9.04 -10.34 -17.87
CA THR A 138 -8.11 -11.29 -18.51
C THR A 138 -6.72 -10.71 -18.75
N ASP A 139 -6.62 -9.40 -18.92
CA ASP A 139 -5.41 -8.71 -19.38
C ASP A 139 -4.75 -7.84 -18.28
N ILE A 140 -5.17 -8.00 -17.02
CA ILE A 140 -4.59 -7.25 -15.90
C ILE A 140 -3.08 -7.55 -15.82
N PRO A 141 -2.19 -6.56 -15.99
CA PRO A 141 -0.76 -6.74 -15.80
C PRO A 141 -0.43 -6.89 -14.31
N GLU A 142 0.63 -7.61 -13.98
CA GLU A 142 1.10 -7.73 -12.59
C GLU A 142 1.84 -6.46 -12.16
N PHE A 143 2.57 -5.86 -13.08
CA PHE A 143 3.31 -4.61 -12.87
C PHE A 143 3.44 -3.86 -14.20
N LEU A 144 3.69 -2.57 -14.10
CA LEU A 144 4.06 -1.71 -15.22
C LEU A 144 5.55 -1.37 -15.08
N THR A 145 6.31 -1.56 -16.14
CA THR A 145 7.74 -1.20 -16.16
C THR A 145 7.94 0.23 -16.63
N ALA A 146 8.83 0.94 -15.95
CA ALA A 146 9.29 2.27 -16.35
C ALA A 146 10.81 2.28 -16.36
N ASP A 147 11.42 2.66 -17.48
CA ASP A 147 12.87 2.78 -17.61
C ASP A 147 13.33 4.14 -17.08
N ILE A 148 14.21 4.08 -16.07
CA ILE A 148 14.78 5.27 -15.45
C ILE A 148 16.24 5.51 -15.84
N SER A 149 16.81 4.70 -16.76
CA SER A 149 18.25 4.72 -17.09
C SER A 149 18.72 6.08 -17.58
N ASN A 150 17.87 6.82 -18.29
CA ASN A 150 18.22 8.10 -18.92
C ASN A 150 17.95 9.33 -18.05
N LEU A 151 17.48 9.15 -16.80
CA LEU A 151 17.16 10.29 -15.92
C LEU A 151 18.42 10.93 -15.37
N GLY A 152 18.61 12.22 -15.66
CA GLY A 152 19.63 13.10 -15.06
C GLY A 152 19.19 13.70 -13.73
N VAL A 153 20.05 14.51 -13.13
CA VAL A 153 19.74 15.27 -11.92
C VAL A 153 18.76 16.39 -12.27
N GLY A 154 17.61 16.43 -11.57
CA GLY A 154 16.53 17.39 -11.81
C GLY A 154 15.44 16.86 -12.75
N ASP A 155 15.64 15.70 -13.38
CA ASP A 155 14.64 15.12 -14.27
C ASP A 155 13.53 14.39 -13.51
N ALA A 156 12.33 14.42 -14.08
CA ALA A 156 11.14 13.75 -13.58
C ALA A 156 10.60 12.78 -14.61
N LEU A 157 10.20 11.58 -14.17
CA LEU A 157 9.49 10.60 -14.97
C LEU A 157 8.00 10.76 -14.75
N HIS A 158 7.23 10.88 -15.81
CA HIS A 158 5.78 11.04 -15.78
C HIS A 158 5.04 9.75 -16.13
N VAL A 159 3.74 9.73 -15.83
CA VAL A 159 2.86 8.59 -16.15
C VAL A 159 2.78 8.34 -17.67
N SER A 160 2.94 9.40 -18.49
CA SER A 160 3.01 9.30 -19.95
C SER A 160 4.13 8.41 -20.49
N ASP A 161 5.22 8.28 -19.72
CA ASP A 161 6.44 7.57 -20.14
C ASP A 161 6.41 6.07 -19.80
N LEU A 162 5.30 5.61 -19.20
CA LEU A 162 5.11 4.20 -18.87
C LEU A 162 4.94 3.36 -20.14
N GLN A 163 5.62 2.23 -20.16
CA GLN A 163 5.41 1.23 -21.20
C GLN A 163 4.12 0.44 -20.92
N VAL A 164 3.03 0.89 -21.52
CA VAL A 164 1.71 0.29 -21.33
C VAL A 164 1.40 -0.63 -22.51
N SER A 165 0.99 -1.88 -22.23
CA SER A 165 0.46 -2.77 -23.26
C SER A 165 -0.87 -2.21 -23.80
N GLY A 166 -1.10 -2.28 -25.11
CA GLY A 166 -2.20 -1.59 -25.80
C GLY A 166 -3.64 -1.89 -25.34
N SER A 167 -3.84 -2.90 -24.47
CA SER A 167 -5.14 -3.24 -23.89
C SER A 167 -5.44 -2.48 -22.59
N VAL A 168 -4.49 -1.71 -22.06
CA VAL A 168 -4.58 -1.05 -20.74
C VAL A 168 -4.77 0.44 -20.93
N LYS A 169 -5.84 0.98 -20.37
CA LYS A 169 -6.13 2.42 -20.39
C LYS A 169 -5.75 3.01 -19.01
N VAL A 170 -4.80 3.92 -18.99
CA VAL A 170 -4.39 4.63 -17.78
C VAL A 170 -5.43 5.71 -17.47
N ILE A 171 -5.96 5.70 -16.22
CA ILE A 171 -6.91 6.71 -15.73
C ILE A 171 -6.17 7.82 -15.01
N THR A 172 -5.09 7.48 -14.32
CA THR A 172 -4.23 8.44 -13.61
C THR A 172 -3.75 9.53 -14.57
N GLY A 173 -3.75 10.78 -14.14
CA GLY A 173 -3.36 11.91 -14.99
C GLY A 173 -1.97 11.71 -15.60
N ALA A 174 -1.85 11.89 -16.91
CA ALA A 174 -0.60 11.69 -17.66
C ALA A 174 0.57 12.56 -17.18
N GLU A 175 0.24 13.73 -16.60
CA GLU A 175 1.22 14.71 -16.06
C GLU A 175 1.71 14.37 -14.65
N GLN A 176 1.14 13.34 -13.99
CA GLN A 176 1.59 12.98 -12.65
C GLN A 176 2.99 12.38 -12.68
N THR A 177 3.82 12.84 -11.74
CA THR A 177 5.21 12.39 -11.62
C THR A 177 5.28 11.07 -10.86
N ILE A 178 5.97 10.09 -11.43
CA ILE A 178 6.23 8.78 -10.81
C ILE A 178 7.50 8.83 -9.97
N ALA A 179 8.57 9.32 -10.55
CA ALA A 179 9.87 9.43 -9.89
C ALA A 179 10.60 10.70 -10.30
N VAL A 180 11.39 11.23 -9.40
CA VAL A 180 12.24 12.42 -9.61
C VAL A 180 13.62 12.13 -9.08
N VAL A 181 14.64 12.58 -9.79
CA VAL A 181 16.02 12.57 -9.30
C VAL A 181 16.37 13.98 -8.81
N ASN A 182 16.37 14.16 -7.49
CA ASN A 182 16.74 15.43 -6.87
C ASN A 182 18.27 15.52 -6.72
N ALA A 183 18.82 16.74 -6.91
CA ALA A 183 20.19 17.01 -6.49
C ALA A 183 20.29 16.84 -4.97
N GLN A 184 21.27 16.13 -4.49
CA GLN A 184 21.60 16.13 -3.08
C GLN A 184 22.31 17.45 -2.79
N GLU A 185 21.61 18.43 -2.24
CA GLU A 185 22.22 19.58 -1.59
C GLU A 185 22.92 19.01 -0.35
N GLU A 186 24.26 18.87 -0.39
CA GLU A 186 25.03 18.69 0.84
C GLU A 186 24.74 19.92 1.71
N GLU A 187 23.85 19.75 2.69
CA GLU A 187 23.80 20.68 3.81
C GLU A 187 25.19 20.64 4.45
N VAL A 188 26.01 21.60 4.04
CA VAL A 188 27.26 21.90 4.74
C VAL A 188 26.81 22.30 6.14
N VAL A 189 26.85 21.36 7.06
CA VAL A 189 26.73 21.61 8.49
C VAL A 189 27.87 22.57 8.80
N ALA A 190 27.57 23.85 8.77
CA ALA A 190 28.46 24.89 9.26
C ALA A 190 28.70 24.57 10.74
N THR A 191 29.80 23.92 11.01
CA THR A 191 30.40 23.82 12.33
C THR A 191 30.51 25.23 12.89
N PRO A 192 29.85 25.53 14.02
CA PRO A 192 30.10 26.82 14.69
C PRO A 192 31.54 26.77 15.19
N ALA A 193 32.38 27.51 14.51
CA ALA A 193 33.75 27.78 14.99
C ALA A 193 33.70 28.33 16.40
N ALA A 194 34.47 27.67 17.25
CA ALA A 194 34.79 28.06 18.60
C ALA A 194 35.23 29.52 18.68
N ALA A 195 34.56 30.31 19.51
CA ALA A 195 35.07 31.57 20.02
C ALA A 195 35.65 31.36 21.42
N PRO A 196 36.79 31.95 21.72
CA PRO A 196 37.57 31.61 22.91
C PRO A 196 37.11 32.30 24.17
N ALA A 197 37.46 31.65 25.25
CA ALA A 197 37.25 32.01 26.67
C ALA A 197 37.74 33.39 27.07
N ALA A 198 37.00 34.03 27.98
CA ALA A 198 37.59 34.90 29.02
C ALA A 198 36.71 34.89 30.27
N ALA A 199 37.21 34.22 31.25
CA ALA A 199 37.35 34.49 32.68
C ALA A 199 36.35 35.47 33.37
N ALA A 200 35.67 35.02 34.37
CA ALA A 200 35.80 35.48 35.76
C ALA A 200 34.69 34.87 36.68
N THR A 201 35.06 34.08 37.59
CA THR A 201 34.43 33.77 38.87
C THR A 201 34.58 34.97 39.86
N PRO A 202 33.99 35.02 41.10
CA PRO A 202 33.13 34.08 41.81
C PRO A 202 32.00 34.70 42.66
N ALA A 203 31.32 33.88 43.35
CA ALA A 203 30.75 34.05 44.69
C ALA A 203 29.23 34.08 44.88
N ALA A 204 28.82 33.19 45.61
CA ALA A 204 28.05 33.04 46.86
C ALA A 204 26.64 32.47 46.71
N ALA A 205 26.54 31.28 47.22
CA ALA A 205 25.33 30.73 47.86
C ALA A 205 25.09 31.50 49.20
N PRO A 206 24.00 31.35 50.03
CA PRO A 206 23.24 30.11 50.18
C PRO A 206 21.74 30.25 50.56
N ALA A 207 21.12 29.07 50.71
CA ALA A 207 20.07 28.73 51.70
C ALA A 207 18.61 29.15 51.41
N ALA A 208 17.75 28.28 51.43
CA ALA A 208 17.13 27.37 52.31
C ALA A 208 15.59 27.35 52.18
N ALA A 209 15.10 26.18 52.11
CA ALA A 209 13.98 25.64 52.85
C ALA A 209 12.53 25.97 52.45
N LYS A 210 11.78 25.01 52.07
CA LYS A 210 10.72 24.33 52.86
C LYS A 210 9.55 23.87 51.99
N ALA A 211 9.38 22.60 51.90
CA ALA A 211 8.05 21.99 51.79
C ALA A 211 7.30 22.22 53.15
N PRO A 212 5.98 22.08 53.26
CA PRO A 212 5.34 20.79 53.08
C PRO A 212 3.84 20.80 52.62
N ALA A 213 3.45 19.64 52.14
CA ALA A 213 2.27 18.82 52.51
C ALA A 213 0.84 19.37 52.44
N ALA A 214 0.06 18.62 51.67
CA ALA A 214 -1.07 17.79 52.03
C ALA A 214 -2.51 18.33 51.99
N LYS A 215 -3.33 17.40 51.43
CA LYS A 215 -4.77 17.16 51.69
C LYS A 215 -5.79 18.04 50.94
N LYS A 216 -6.55 17.48 50.01
CA LYS A 216 -7.70 16.57 50.24
C LYS A 216 -8.07 15.93 48.90
#